data_533abd4fe320e4834fc6c493499a9091
#
_entry.id   533abd4fe320e4834fc6c493499a9091
#
_cell.length_a   1.000
_cell.length_b   1.000
_cell.length_c   1.000
_cell.angle_alpha   90.00
_cell.angle_beta   90.00
_cell.angle_gamma   90.00
#
_symmetry.space_group_name_H-M   'P 1'
#
loop_
_entity.id
_entity.type
_entity.pdbx_description
1 polymer ?
#
loop_
_entity_poly.entity_id
_entity_poly.type
_entity_poly.pdbx_seq_one_letter_code
_entity_poly.pdbx_strand_id
1 'polypeptide(L)'
;MQSDWTPNAIRSDGGRNPIRWRTQSDWTADANGDRNNNMEANKRTYKPHKRRSTTKQKRCSSLSALLSRHPRAVWWTSSAVMICVYVWAFYTYFVSPTGFRWRALFGDTNYPAGYEIHGIDISHYQGKIDWDKLRDSNIEGYPLRFVMIKSTEGSSRTDNRFKENFRQAREHGLIRGAYHFWSNKSSARDQAYFFLKQVRLEDGDLPPVLDVEHKPQDRNVEDFQRDILTWLHIVEDKYHVKPIIYTYYKFKESYLNAPVFDDYPYWIAHYYVDKVEYKGTWHFWQHTDVGQLPGIKGYVDFNIFNGSFYALKKLTIGNQD
;
A
#
# COMPACT_ATOMS: atom_id res chain seq x y z
N MET A 1 13.03 33.58 14.69
CA MET A 1 13.12 33.42 13.21
C MET A 1 12.12 32.33 12.84
N GLN A 2 10.94 32.78 12.46
CA GLN A 2 9.86 31.93 11.94
C GLN A 2 10.15 31.67 10.45
N SER A 3 10.10 30.46 10.01
CA SER A 3 10.01 30.14 8.58
C SER A 3 8.68 29.41 8.33
N ASP A 4 7.76 30.19 7.76
CA ASP A 4 6.48 29.75 7.25
C ASP A 4 6.68 28.79 6.05
N TRP A 5 6.10 27.60 6.16
CA TRP A 5 5.84 26.75 5.00
C TRP A 5 4.34 26.59 4.83
N THR A 6 3.76 27.38 3.94
CA THR A 6 2.41 27.17 3.42
C THR A 6 2.46 26.20 2.24
N PRO A 7 1.62 25.16 2.21
CA PRO A 7 1.44 24.36 0.99
C PRO A 7 0.54 25.14 0.03
N ASN A 8 1.05 25.50 -1.13
CA ASN A 8 0.26 26.04 -2.23
C ASN A 8 -0.75 25.00 -2.70
N ALA A 9 -2.01 25.26 -2.45
CA ALA A 9 -3.12 24.57 -3.06
C ALA A 9 -3.20 24.95 -4.54
N ILE A 10 -2.87 24.03 -5.42
CA ILE A 10 -3.17 24.14 -6.84
C ILE A 10 -4.62 23.74 -7.04
N ARG A 11 -5.44 24.71 -7.42
CA ARG A 11 -6.82 24.55 -7.86
C ARG A 11 -6.82 23.70 -9.13
N SER A 12 -7.41 22.51 -9.12
CA SER A 12 -7.64 21.71 -10.32
C SER A 12 -9.03 21.98 -10.85
N ASP A 13 -9.09 22.58 -12.03
CA ASP A 13 -10.25 22.52 -12.89
C ASP A 13 -10.49 21.09 -13.39
N GLY A 14 -11.77 20.76 -13.52
CA GLY A 14 -12.31 19.43 -13.75
C GLY A 14 -11.65 18.63 -14.88
N GLY A 15 -11.03 17.52 -14.52
CA GLY A 15 -10.50 16.55 -15.46
C GLY A 15 -10.06 15.29 -14.69
N ARG A 16 -10.72 14.18 -14.97
CA ARG A 16 -10.43 12.85 -14.47
C ARG A 16 -8.96 12.47 -14.71
N ASN A 17 -8.12 12.45 -13.65
CA ASN A 17 -6.84 11.74 -13.68
C ASN A 17 -6.53 11.15 -12.31
N PRO A 18 -6.17 9.87 -12.24
CA PRO A 18 -5.76 9.22 -10.99
C PRO A 18 -4.38 9.72 -10.55
N ILE A 19 -4.22 9.85 -9.24
CA ILE A 19 -2.97 10.25 -8.57
C ILE A 19 -1.87 9.23 -8.88
N ARG A 20 -0.84 9.68 -9.60
CA ARG A 20 0.33 8.89 -9.96
C ARG A 20 1.37 9.00 -8.83
N TRP A 21 1.58 7.94 -8.09
CA TRP A 21 2.70 7.83 -7.16
C TRP A 21 4.01 7.68 -7.93
N ARG A 22 4.98 8.57 -7.69
CA ARG A 22 6.33 8.48 -8.25
C ARG A 22 7.12 7.38 -7.56
N THR A 23 7.65 6.47 -8.33
CA THR A 23 8.60 5.46 -7.89
C THR A 23 10.02 6.02 -7.87
N GLN A 24 10.87 5.43 -7.04
CA GLN A 24 12.23 5.85 -6.66
C GLN A 24 13.28 5.81 -7.81
N SER A 25 12.88 5.71 -9.09
CA SER A 25 13.78 5.65 -10.25
C SER A 25 14.05 6.98 -10.95
N ASP A 26 13.52 8.11 -10.46
CA ASP A 26 13.63 9.40 -11.18
C ASP A 26 14.78 10.31 -10.69
N TRP A 27 15.76 9.76 -9.95
CA TRP A 27 16.88 10.55 -9.40
C TRP A 27 18.27 10.15 -9.93
N THR A 28 18.43 9.93 -11.23
CA THR A 28 19.78 9.87 -11.81
C THR A 28 19.80 10.40 -13.24
N ALA A 29 19.74 11.69 -13.40
CA ALA A 29 20.24 12.39 -14.59
C ALA A 29 20.27 13.88 -14.29
N ASP A 30 21.40 14.37 -13.78
CA ASP A 30 21.92 15.73 -14.03
C ASP A 30 23.21 15.92 -13.22
N ALA A 31 24.32 15.55 -13.82
CA ALA A 31 25.65 16.11 -13.49
C ALA A 31 26.65 15.75 -14.59
N ASN A 32 26.74 16.56 -15.62
CA ASN A 32 27.98 16.85 -16.30
C ASN A 32 27.79 18.05 -17.26
N GLY A 33 28.06 19.20 -16.72
CA GLY A 33 28.26 20.44 -17.46
C GLY A 33 29.73 20.74 -17.60
N ASP A 34 30.08 21.07 -18.81
CA ASP A 34 31.17 21.95 -19.27
C ASP A 34 32.61 21.81 -18.74
N ARG A 35 33.50 21.55 -19.66
CA ARG A 35 34.70 22.40 -19.87
C ARG A 35 35.25 22.27 -21.27
N ASN A 36 35.03 23.34 -22.08
CA ASN A 36 35.87 23.71 -23.21
C ASN A 36 37.31 24.04 -22.78
N ASN A 37 38.29 23.64 -23.57
CA ASN A 37 39.30 24.61 -24.03
C ASN A 37 40.25 24.03 -25.10
N ASN A 38 40.30 24.75 -26.18
CA ASN A 38 41.26 24.91 -27.26
C ASN A 38 42.71 24.47 -27.01
N MET A 39 43.32 23.84 -27.99
CA MET A 39 44.56 24.39 -28.58
C MET A 39 44.88 23.78 -29.95
N GLU A 40 45.16 24.65 -30.89
CA GLU A 40 45.62 24.43 -32.26
C GLU A 40 47.07 23.93 -32.38
N ALA A 41 47.29 23.36 -33.57
CA ALA A 41 48.51 23.36 -34.37
C ALA A 41 49.62 22.33 -34.11
N ASN A 42 49.82 21.39 -35.00
CA ASN A 42 50.97 21.48 -35.91
C ASN A 42 50.96 20.38 -36.97
N LYS A 43 51.07 20.79 -38.25
CA LYS A 43 51.26 19.95 -39.41
C LYS A 43 52.69 19.45 -39.46
N ARG A 44 52.90 18.13 -39.64
CA ARG A 44 54.09 17.60 -40.37
C ARG A 44 53.67 16.36 -41.13
N THR A 45 53.85 16.46 -42.42
CA THR A 45 53.74 15.45 -43.45
C THR A 45 54.82 14.38 -43.31
N TYR A 46 54.45 13.13 -43.33
CA TYR A 46 55.37 12.02 -43.56
C TYR A 46 54.72 10.95 -44.47
N LYS A 47 55.39 10.60 -45.59
CA LYS A 47 54.93 9.57 -46.54
C LYS A 47 55.35 8.18 -46.05
N PRO A 48 54.52 7.16 -46.25
CA PRO A 48 54.83 5.83 -45.76
C PRO A 48 55.48 4.92 -46.79
N HIS A 49 56.45 4.15 -46.31
CA HIS A 49 57.00 2.99 -47.01
C HIS A 49 56.04 1.83 -46.94
N LYS A 50 55.73 1.22 -48.10
CA LYS A 50 54.97 -0.04 -48.23
C LYS A 50 55.81 -1.21 -47.67
N ARG A 51 55.30 -1.84 -46.62
CA ARG A 51 55.75 -3.17 -46.21
C ARG A 51 54.55 -4.15 -46.36
N ARG A 52 54.72 -5.08 -47.31
CA ARG A 52 53.76 -6.14 -47.63
C ARG A 52 53.90 -7.23 -46.56
N SER A 53 52.94 -7.35 -45.65
CA SER A 53 52.82 -8.49 -44.74
C SER A 53 51.59 -9.31 -45.11
N THR A 54 51.83 -10.52 -45.53
CA THR A 54 50.82 -11.52 -45.76
C THR A 54 50.36 -12.10 -44.42
N THR A 55 49.34 -11.52 -43.85
CA THR A 55 48.67 -12.12 -42.68
C THR A 55 47.48 -12.91 -43.18
N LYS A 56 47.53 -14.23 -42.99
CA LYS A 56 46.36 -15.13 -43.16
C LYS A 56 45.25 -14.66 -42.24
N GLN A 57 44.26 -14.02 -42.81
CA GLN A 57 43.05 -13.59 -42.12
C GLN A 57 42.21 -14.84 -41.82
N LYS A 58 42.21 -15.29 -40.56
CA LYS A 58 41.25 -16.27 -40.07
C LYS A 58 39.85 -15.68 -40.32
N ARG A 59 39.09 -16.31 -41.18
CA ARG A 59 37.67 -16.02 -41.38
C ARG A 59 36.94 -16.29 -40.05
N CYS A 60 36.82 -15.29 -39.20
CA CYS A 60 35.74 -15.25 -38.24
C CYS A 60 34.48 -15.07 -39.08
N SER A 61 33.65 -16.08 -39.18
CA SER A 61 32.30 -15.97 -39.71
C SER A 61 31.50 -15.14 -38.73
N SER A 62 31.50 -13.82 -38.92
CA SER A 62 30.75 -12.93 -38.07
C SER A 62 29.26 -13.15 -38.33
N LEU A 63 28.48 -13.26 -37.26
CA LEU A 63 27.01 -13.27 -37.29
C LEU A 63 26.44 -12.19 -38.24
N SER A 64 27.13 -11.07 -38.40
CA SER A 64 26.79 -10.00 -39.34
C SER A 64 26.76 -10.40 -40.79
N ALA A 65 27.62 -11.34 -41.24
CA ALA A 65 27.65 -11.84 -42.62
C ALA A 65 26.50 -12.84 -42.92
N LEU A 66 25.99 -13.53 -41.90
CA LEU A 66 24.79 -14.36 -42.01
C LEU A 66 23.50 -13.53 -42.05
N LEU A 67 23.46 -12.47 -41.27
CA LEU A 67 22.32 -11.52 -41.20
C LEU A 67 22.12 -10.72 -42.49
N SER A 68 23.20 -10.42 -43.24
CA SER A 68 23.12 -9.69 -44.52
C SER A 68 22.65 -10.53 -45.70
N ARG A 69 22.68 -11.88 -45.62
CA ARG A 69 22.27 -12.76 -46.71
C ARG A 69 20.75 -12.94 -46.86
N HIS A 70 19.99 -12.73 -45.76
CA HIS A 70 18.55 -12.93 -45.78
C HIS A 70 17.82 -11.80 -44.97
N PRO A 71 17.85 -10.57 -45.49
CA PRO A 71 17.28 -9.42 -44.72
C PRO A 71 15.79 -9.59 -44.41
N ARG A 72 15.04 -10.26 -45.28
CA ARG A 72 13.60 -10.52 -45.02
C ARG A 72 13.40 -11.54 -43.90
N ALA A 73 14.23 -12.59 -43.83
CA ALA A 73 14.14 -13.58 -42.75
C ALA A 73 14.53 -12.98 -41.39
N VAL A 74 15.56 -12.13 -41.35
CA VAL A 74 15.95 -11.42 -40.16
C VAL A 74 14.86 -10.48 -39.68
N TRP A 75 14.21 -9.80 -40.62
CA TRP A 75 13.06 -8.91 -40.30
C TRP A 75 11.89 -9.69 -39.70
N TRP A 76 11.53 -10.83 -40.28
CA TRP A 76 10.45 -11.68 -39.78
C TRP A 76 10.77 -12.31 -38.42
N THR A 77 12.00 -12.76 -38.21
CA THR A 77 12.42 -13.33 -36.92
C THR A 77 12.51 -12.30 -35.82
N SER A 78 13.02 -11.08 -36.09
CA SER A 78 13.04 -10.01 -35.10
C SER A 78 11.64 -9.51 -34.77
N SER A 79 10.74 -9.42 -35.76
CA SER A 79 9.33 -9.08 -35.52
C SER A 79 8.61 -10.14 -34.69
N ALA A 80 8.85 -11.42 -34.97
CA ALA A 80 8.27 -12.51 -34.18
C ALA A 80 8.78 -12.50 -32.72
N VAL A 81 10.08 -12.26 -32.51
CA VAL A 81 10.64 -12.11 -31.15
C VAL A 81 10.03 -10.92 -30.44
N MET A 82 9.89 -9.77 -31.11
CA MET A 82 9.26 -8.57 -30.52
C MET A 82 7.79 -8.82 -30.16
N ILE A 83 7.05 -9.53 -31.00
CA ILE A 83 5.67 -9.93 -30.71
C ILE A 83 5.62 -10.87 -29.49
N CYS A 84 6.49 -11.87 -29.43
CA CYS A 84 6.57 -12.78 -28.28
C CYS A 84 6.90 -12.04 -26.98
N VAL A 85 7.86 -11.10 -27.02
CA VAL A 85 8.21 -10.27 -25.86
C VAL A 85 7.04 -9.38 -25.47
N TYR A 86 6.36 -8.79 -26.45
CA TYR A 86 5.16 -7.97 -26.19
C TYR A 86 4.03 -8.81 -25.58
N VAL A 87 3.73 -9.97 -26.13
CA VAL A 87 2.71 -10.89 -25.62
C VAL A 87 3.08 -11.40 -24.23
N TRP A 88 4.35 -11.74 -24.01
CA TRP A 88 4.84 -12.13 -22.68
C TRP A 88 4.72 -10.99 -21.67
N ALA A 89 5.15 -9.78 -22.04
CA ALA A 89 5.02 -8.60 -21.20
C ALA A 89 3.54 -8.26 -20.93
N PHE A 90 2.71 -8.29 -21.99
CA PHE A 90 1.27 -8.08 -21.85
C PHE A 90 0.65 -9.12 -20.91
N TYR A 91 0.94 -10.41 -21.11
CA TYR A 91 0.46 -11.47 -20.25
C TYR A 91 0.93 -11.28 -18.80
N THR A 92 2.23 -10.99 -18.60
CA THR A 92 2.81 -10.85 -17.25
C THR A 92 2.29 -9.61 -16.52
N TYR A 93 2.06 -8.49 -17.25
CA TYR A 93 1.63 -7.24 -16.65
C TYR A 93 0.11 -7.06 -16.59
N PHE A 94 -0.64 -7.69 -17.50
CA PHE A 94 -2.07 -7.44 -17.65
C PHE A 94 -2.98 -8.65 -17.42
N VAL A 95 -2.49 -9.88 -17.63
CA VAL A 95 -3.32 -11.10 -17.57
C VAL A 95 -2.93 -12.00 -16.41
N SER A 96 -1.66 -11.96 -15.99
CA SER A 96 -1.19 -12.80 -14.86
C SER A 96 -1.96 -12.48 -13.58
N PRO A 97 -2.35 -13.49 -12.79
CA PRO A 97 -2.99 -13.31 -11.47
C PRO A 97 -2.16 -12.45 -10.52
N THR A 98 -0.84 -12.36 -10.77
CA THR A 98 0.07 -11.44 -10.06
C THR A 98 0.09 -10.03 -10.67
N GLY A 99 -0.68 -9.77 -11.72
CA GLY A 99 -0.81 -8.49 -12.40
C GLY A 99 -1.64 -7.48 -11.60
N PHE A 100 -1.07 -7.03 -10.49
CA PHE A 100 -1.62 -6.08 -9.53
C PHE A 100 -2.28 -4.83 -10.17
N ARG A 101 -1.75 -4.35 -11.31
CA ARG A 101 -2.20 -3.09 -11.91
C ARG A 101 -3.48 -3.17 -12.72
N TRP A 102 -3.77 -4.32 -13.32
CA TRP A 102 -4.96 -4.44 -14.17
C TRP A 102 -6.24 -4.48 -13.35
N ARG A 103 -6.26 -5.25 -12.28
CA ARG A 103 -7.40 -5.34 -11.35
C ARG A 103 -7.70 -3.99 -10.70
N ALA A 104 -6.66 -3.27 -10.28
CA ALA A 104 -6.79 -1.93 -9.71
C ALA A 104 -7.32 -0.88 -10.70
N LEU A 105 -6.96 -0.98 -12.00
CA LEU A 105 -7.39 -0.03 -13.03
C LEU A 105 -8.85 -0.21 -13.47
N PHE A 106 -9.39 -1.42 -13.35
CA PHE A 106 -10.76 -1.74 -13.77
C PHE A 106 -11.75 -1.88 -12.61
N GLY A 107 -11.34 -1.54 -11.39
CA GLY A 107 -12.21 -1.62 -10.22
C GLY A 107 -12.67 -3.05 -9.92
N ASP A 108 -11.83 -4.04 -10.27
CA ASP A 108 -12.12 -5.44 -9.97
C ASP A 108 -12.00 -5.65 -8.46
N THR A 109 -13.12 -5.60 -7.80
CA THR A 109 -13.27 -5.98 -6.40
C THR A 109 -13.09 -7.49 -6.32
N ASN A 110 -11.87 -7.94 -6.04
CA ASN A 110 -11.65 -9.35 -5.75
C ASN A 110 -12.30 -9.67 -4.42
N TYR A 111 -13.41 -10.41 -4.46
CA TYR A 111 -14.08 -10.87 -3.25
C TYR A 111 -13.50 -12.23 -2.85
N PRO A 112 -12.79 -12.31 -1.71
CA PRO A 112 -12.23 -13.57 -1.25
C PRO A 112 -13.34 -14.56 -0.94
N ALA A 113 -13.30 -15.75 -1.55
CA ALA A 113 -14.28 -16.78 -1.30
C ALA A 113 -14.07 -17.47 0.06
N GLY A 114 -15.16 -17.90 0.68
CA GLY A 114 -15.13 -18.70 1.93
C GLY A 114 -15.16 -17.89 3.22
N TYR A 115 -15.44 -16.58 3.15
CA TYR A 115 -15.59 -15.72 4.32
C TYR A 115 -17.01 -15.14 4.36
N GLU A 116 -17.62 -15.17 5.54
CA GLU A 116 -19.02 -14.76 5.73
C GLU A 116 -19.17 -13.43 6.50
N ILE A 117 -18.10 -12.99 7.16
CA ILE A 117 -18.14 -11.81 8.03
C ILE A 117 -17.43 -10.64 7.36
N HIS A 118 -18.24 -9.74 6.82
CA HIS A 118 -17.79 -8.60 6.07
C HIS A 118 -17.92 -7.30 6.86
N GLY A 119 -17.01 -6.40 6.62
CA GLY A 119 -16.95 -5.05 7.19
C GLY A 119 -16.32 -4.07 6.22
N ILE A 120 -16.26 -2.85 6.67
CA ILE A 120 -15.61 -1.74 5.96
C ILE A 120 -14.71 -0.97 6.90
N ASP A 121 -13.82 -0.16 6.35
CA ASP A 121 -13.21 0.91 7.12
C ASP A 121 -13.43 2.26 6.45
N ILE A 122 -13.57 3.28 7.30
CA ILE A 122 -13.97 4.62 6.90
C ILE A 122 -13.20 5.70 7.66
N SER A 123 -13.12 6.86 7.03
CA SER A 123 -12.59 8.08 7.63
C SER A 123 -13.41 9.29 7.15
N HIS A 124 -12.91 10.49 7.38
CA HIS A 124 -13.49 11.70 6.81
C HIS A 124 -13.54 11.71 5.27
N TYR A 125 -12.74 10.87 4.60
CA TYR A 125 -12.72 10.77 3.13
C TYR A 125 -14.05 10.29 2.53
N GLN A 126 -14.79 9.44 3.24
CA GLN A 126 -16.12 9.00 2.81
C GLN A 126 -17.20 10.07 3.00
N GLY A 127 -16.86 11.19 3.62
CA GLY A 127 -17.74 12.35 3.80
C GLY A 127 -18.95 12.05 4.70
N LYS A 128 -20.14 12.49 4.26
CA LYS A 128 -21.40 12.21 4.96
C LYS A 128 -21.97 10.88 4.47
N ILE A 129 -22.17 9.96 5.38
CA ILE A 129 -22.70 8.61 5.14
C ILE A 129 -24.21 8.60 5.41
N ASP A 130 -24.97 7.95 4.54
CA ASP A 130 -26.37 7.60 4.73
C ASP A 130 -26.42 6.22 5.42
N TRP A 131 -26.47 6.23 6.74
CA TRP A 131 -26.35 5.03 7.56
C TRP A 131 -27.54 4.08 7.44
N ASP A 132 -28.73 4.58 7.13
CA ASP A 132 -29.91 3.74 6.89
C ASP A 132 -29.68 2.85 5.66
N LYS A 133 -29.17 3.43 4.55
CA LYS A 133 -28.84 2.66 3.36
C LYS A 133 -27.64 1.73 3.58
N LEU A 134 -26.65 2.19 4.33
CA LEU A 134 -25.46 1.38 4.62
C LEU A 134 -25.81 0.14 5.46
N ARG A 135 -26.64 0.29 6.49
CA ARG A 135 -27.10 -0.82 7.33
C ARG A 135 -27.73 -1.97 6.53
N ASP A 136 -28.53 -1.61 5.53
CA ASP A 136 -29.28 -2.58 4.71
C ASP A 136 -28.43 -3.11 3.53
N SER A 137 -27.17 -2.68 3.42
CA SER A 137 -26.26 -3.12 2.37
C SER A 137 -25.64 -4.48 2.66
N ASN A 138 -25.16 -5.12 1.61
CA ASN A 138 -24.43 -6.38 1.70
C ASN A 138 -23.20 -6.37 0.78
N ILE A 139 -22.25 -7.22 1.09
CA ILE A 139 -21.08 -7.50 0.26
C ILE A 139 -21.20 -8.96 -0.16
N GLU A 140 -21.34 -9.22 -1.47
CA GLU A 140 -21.52 -10.57 -2.03
C GLU A 140 -22.67 -11.38 -1.38
N GLY A 141 -23.76 -10.71 -1.00
CA GLY A 141 -24.90 -11.34 -0.35
C GLY A 141 -24.77 -11.48 1.17
N TYR A 142 -23.64 -11.18 1.75
CA TYR A 142 -23.41 -11.20 3.20
C TYR A 142 -23.66 -9.80 3.79
N PRO A 143 -24.43 -9.69 4.88
CA PRO A 143 -24.69 -8.40 5.51
C PRO A 143 -23.43 -7.80 6.11
N LEU A 144 -23.35 -6.46 6.08
CA LEU A 144 -22.30 -5.73 6.76
C LEU A 144 -22.39 -5.95 8.27
N ARG A 145 -21.28 -6.35 8.91
CA ARG A 145 -21.24 -6.72 10.33
C ARG A 145 -20.43 -5.78 11.20
N PHE A 146 -19.36 -5.20 10.65
CA PHE A 146 -18.48 -4.33 11.42
C PHE A 146 -17.96 -3.15 10.59
N VAL A 147 -17.50 -2.13 11.29
CA VAL A 147 -16.86 -0.96 10.69
C VAL A 147 -15.69 -0.48 11.54
N MET A 148 -14.52 -0.30 10.90
CA MET A 148 -13.34 0.34 11.48
C MET A 148 -13.36 1.82 11.13
N ILE A 149 -13.21 2.72 12.11
CA ILE A 149 -13.43 4.15 11.92
C ILE A 149 -12.17 4.92 12.35
N LYS A 150 -11.61 5.73 11.44
CA LYS A 150 -10.49 6.61 11.78
C LYS A 150 -10.87 7.53 12.90
N SER A 151 -10.08 7.52 13.96
CA SER A 151 -10.33 8.37 15.14
C SER A 151 -9.31 9.50 15.25
N THR A 152 -8.04 9.16 15.24
CA THR A 152 -6.95 10.10 15.49
C THR A 152 -5.75 9.78 14.60
N GLU A 153 -4.85 10.77 14.45
CA GLU A 153 -3.59 10.66 13.74
C GLU A 153 -2.52 11.46 14.49
N GLY A 154 -1.37 10.84 14.74
CA GLY A 154 -0.29 11.47 15.49
C GLY A 154 -0.76 11.94 16.87
N SER A 155 -0.15 12.99 17.38
CA SER A 155 -0.46 13.51 18.74
C SER A 155 -1.46 14.65 18.77
N SER A 156 -2.07 15.03 17.61
CA SER A 156 -2.87 16.27 17.55
C SER A 156 -4.06 16.28 16.57
N ARG A 157 -4.15 15.32 15.67
CA ARG A 157 -5.24 15.28 14.68
C ARG A 157 -6.35 14.33 15.09
N THR A 158 -7.58 14.82 15.12
CA THR A 158 -8.79 14.00 15.24
C THR A 158 -9.50 13.99 13.88
N ASP A 159 -9.98 12.84 13.46
CA ASP A 159 -10.84 12.76 12.29
C ASP A 159 -12.16 13.49 12.57
N ASN A 160 -12.51 14.44 11.72
CA ASN A 160 -13.64 15.33 11.96
C ASN A 160 -15.02 14.65 11.83
N ARG A 161 -15.05 13.43 11.28
CA ARG A 161 -16.26 12.59 11.19
C ARG A 161 -16.31 11.50 12.26
N PHE A 162 -15.23 11.31 13.01
CA PHE A 162 -15.13 10.20 13.97
C PHE A 162 -16.33 10.11 14.91
N LYS A 163 -16.60 11.17 15.65
CA LYS A 163 -17.65 11.16 16.68
C LYS A 163 -19.02 10.80 16.09
N GLU A 164 -19.35 11.38 14.95
CA GLU A 164 -20.61 11.14 14.27
C GLU A 164 -20.67 9.71 13.74
N ASN A 165 -19.66 9.29 12.98
CA ASN A 165 -19.60 7.95 12.41
C ASN A 165 -19.59 6.87 13.50
N PHE A 166 -18.86 7.08 14.59
CA PHE A 166 -18.74 6.13 15.68
C PHE A 166 -20.08 5.95 16.43
N ARG A 167 -20.82 7.04 16.64
CA ARG A 167 -22.17 6.98 17.20
C ARG A 167 -23.15 6.28 16.26
N GLN A 168 -23.17 6.70 15.01
CA GLN A 168 -24.09 6.16 13.99
C GLN A 168 -23.90 4.66 13.76
N ALA A 169 -22.65 4.18 13.70
CA ALA A 169 -22.35 2.76 13.54
C ALA A 169 -23.05 1.90 14.61
N ARG A 170 -22.99 2.31 15.88
CA ARG A 170 -23.68 1.63 16.97
C ARG A 170 -25.20 1.69 16.85
N GLU A 171 -25.75 2.88 16.56
CA GLU A 171 -27.20 3.10 16.41
C GLU A 171 -27.79 2.24 15.29
N HIS A 172 -26.98 1.89 14.27
CA HIS A 172 -27.38 1.01 13.17
C HIS A 172 -26.96 -0.46 13.36
N GLY A 173 -26.52 -0.82 14.57
CA GLY A 173 -26.26 -2.22 14.95
C GLY A 173 -24.98 -2.84 14.39
N LEU A 174 -24.04 -2.03 13.91
CA LEU A 174 -22.72 -2.49 13.47
C LEU A 174 -21.76 -2.59 14.67
N ILE A 175 -20.97 -3.67 14.69
CA ILE A 175 -19.81 -3.73 15.58
C ILE A 175 -18.80 -2.71 15.08
N ARG A 176 -18.40 -1.79 15.94
CA ARG A 176 -17.55 -0.67 15.55
C ARG A 176 -16.16 -0.78 16.19
N GLY A 177 -15.14 -0.33 15.47
CA GLY A 177 -13.77 -0.19 15.95
C GLY A 177 -13.24 1.22 15.69
N ALA A 178 -12.31 1.67 16.53
CA ALA A 178 -11.64 2.96 16.34
C ALA A 178 -10.16 2.74 16.05
N TYR A 179 -9.65 3.31 14.95
CA TYR A 179 -8.24 3.21 14.64
C TYR A 179 -7.50 4.54 14.76
N HIS A 180 -6.25 4.43 15.23
CA HIS A 180 -5.27 5.51 15.32
C HIS A 180 -4.25 5.35 14.21
N PHE A 181 -4.12 6.36 13.35
CA PHE A 181 -3.09 6.40 12.32
C PHE A 181 -1.75 6.86 12.91
N TRP A 182 -0.76 5.99 12.86
CA TRP A 182 0.58 6.25 13.39
C TRP A 182 1.29 7.36 12.62
N SER A 183 1.93 8.27 13.34
CA SER A 183 2.76 9.33 12.78
C SER A 183 4.19 9.24 13.29
N ASN A 184 5.14 9.25 12.38
CA ASN A 184 6.57 9.30 12.72
C ASN A 184 7.03 10.68 13.24
N LYS A 185 6.13 11.65 13.37
CA LYS A 185 6.42 13.03 13.75
C LYS A 185 6.21 13.33 15.24
N SER A 186 5.71 12.40 16.00
CA SER A 186 5.44 12.56 17.43
C SER A 186 5.78 11.29 18.21
N SER A 187 6.00 11.42 19.52
CA SER A 187 6.38 10.28 20.36
C SER A 187 5.23 9.26 20.46
N ALA A 188 5.57 7.99 20.64
CA ALA A 188 4.60 6.92 20.88
C ALA A 188 3.67 7.22 22.05
N ARG A 189 4.24 7.73 23.13
CA ARG A 189 3.52 8.10 24.35
C ARG A 189 2.48 9.19 24.10
N ASP A 190 2.87 10.28 23.41
CA ASP A 190 1.97 11.38 23.13
C ASP A 190 0.81 10.94 22.22
N GLN A 191 1.09 10.07 21.24
CA GLN A 191 0.09 9.48 20.36
C GLN A 191 -0.89 8.59 21.13
N ALA A 192 -0.40 7.73 22.02
CA ALA A 192 -1.24 6.87 22.85
C ALA A 192 -2.16 7.67 23.76
N TYR A 193 -1.63 8.65 24.49
CA TYR A 193 -2.45 9.50 25.36
C TYR A 193 -3.41 10.38 24.58
N PHE A 194 -3.04 10.85 23.39
CA PHE A 194 -3.96 11.58 22.52
C PHE A 194 -5.11 10.70 22.06
N PHE A 195 -4.84 9.46 21.62
CA PHE A 195 -5.87 8.48 21.30
C PHE A 195 -6.83 8.27 22.48
N LEU A 196 -6.30 7.94 23.66
CA LEU A 196 -7.09 7.68 24.88
C LEU A 196 -7.93 8.88 25.33
N LYS A 197 -7.49 10.10 25.02
CA LYS A 197 -8.25 11.32 25.30
C LYS A 197 -9.45 11.52 24.37
N GLN A 198 -9.32 11.10 23.11
CA GLN A 198 -10.33 11.32 22.06
C GLN A 198 -11.31 10.16 21.90
N VAL A 199 -10.87 8.94 22.20
CA VAL A 199 -11.61 7.71 21.98
C VAL A 199 -12.09 7.13 23.29
N ARG A 200 -13.36 6.78 23.35
CA ARG A 200 -13.97 6.05 24.45
C ARG A 200 -14.68 4.81 23.88
N LEU A 201 -14.05 3.66 24.10
CA LEU A 201 -14.63 2.38 23.72
C LEU A 201 -15.46 1.82 24.87
N GLU A 202 -16.49 1.07 24.52
CA GLU A 202 -17.46 0.50 25.43
C GLU A 202 -17.63 -1.01 25.10
N ASP A 203 -18.31 -1.75 25.99
CA ASP A 203 -18.62 -3.16 25.76
C ASP A 203 -19.30 -3.37 24.41
N GLY A 204 -18.85 -4.36 23.68
CA GLY A 204 -19.28 -4.67 22.33
C GLY A 204 -18.54 -3.91 21.21
N ASP A 205 -17.67 -2.94 21.51
CA ASP A 205 -16.77 -2.33 20.55
C ASP A 205 -15.56 -3.26 20.31
N LEU A 206 -14.96 -3.19 19.13
CA LEU A 206 -13.70 -3.88 18.84
C LEU A 206 -12.56 -3.28 19.67
N PRO A 207 -11.49 -4.06 19.94
CA PRO A 207 -10.28 -3.53 20.55
C PRO A 207 -9.76 -2.30 19.82
N PRO A 208 -9.03 -1.41 20.53
CA PRO A 208 -8.34 -0.29 19.88
C PRO A 208 -7.49 -0.76 18.72
N VAL A 209 -7.39 0.02 17.66
CA VAL A 209 -6.56 -0.34 16.49
C VAL A 209 -5.43 0.66 16.34
N LEU A 210 -4.22 0.15 16.16
CA LEU A 210 -3.04 0.92 15.77
C LEU A 210 -2.74 0.65 14.29
N ASP A 211 -2.85 1.67 13.46
CA ASP A 211 -2.59 1.63 12.02
C ASP A 211 -1.16 2.11 11.74
N VAL A 212 -0.29 1.18 11.31
CA VAL A 212 1.15 1.39 11.12
C VAL A 212 1.56 1.02 9.71
N GLU A 213 1.86 2.03 8.89
CA GLU A 213 2.17 1.84 7.47
C GLU A 213 3.58 2.27 7.07
N HIS A 214 4.24 3.11 7.88
CA HIS A 214 5.50 3.72 7.52
C HIS A 214 6.49 3.71 8.68
N LYS A 215 7.73 3.27 8.41
CA LYS A 215 8.87 3.40 9.32
C LYS A 215 9.73 4.61 8.93
N PRO A 216 10.24 5.42 9.87
CA PRO A 216 11.22 6.46 9.58
C PRO A 216 12.48 5.86 8.94
N GLN A 217 13.03 6.51 7.92
CA GLN A 217 14.23 6.03 7.22
C GLN A 217 15.48 6.11 8.10
N ASP A 218 15.56 7.12 8.94
CA ASP A 218 16.68 7.44 9.86
C ASP A 218 16.63 6.65 11.18
N ARG A 219 15.62 5.80 11.39
CA ARG A 219 15.44 5.03 12.62
C ARG A 219 15.69 3.55 12.37
N ASN A 220 16.43 2.88 13.27
CA ASN A 220 16.58 1.43 13.21
C ASN A 220 15.25 0.72 13.52
N VAL A 221 15.18 -0.57 13.22
CA VAL A 221 13.96 -1.36 13.36
C VAL A 221 13.61 -1.58 14.83
N GLU A 222 14.60 -1.84 15.65
CA GLU A 222 14.42 -2.14 17.06
C GLU A 222 13.87 -0.94 17.84
N ASP A 223 14.36 0.27 17.55
CA ASP A 223 13.84 1.49 18.16
C ASP A 223 12.41 1.79 17.69
N PHE A 224 12.15 1.55 16.43
CA PHE A 224 10.79 1.70 15.88
C PHE A 224 9.82 0.69 16.53
N GLN A 225 10.20 -0.57 16.65
CA GLN A 225 9.42 -1.61 17.31
C GLN A 225 9.13 -1.27 18.77
N ARG A 226 10.11 -0.73 19.51
CA ARG A 226 9.94 -0.28 20.89
C ARG A 226 8.92 0.87 21.02
N ASP A 227 8.88 1.77 20.04
CA ASP A 227 7.88 2.82 20.03
C ASP A 227 6.48 2.26 19.79
N ILE A 228 6.33 1.36 18.80
CA ILE A 228 5.06 0.69 18.55
C ILE A 228 4.57 -0.05 19.80
N LEU A 229 5.44 -0.82 20.45
CA LEU A 229 5.12 -1.51 21.71
C LEU A 229 4.75 -0.54 22.83
N THR A 230 5.40 0.62 22.91
CA THR A 230 5.06 1.65 23.90
C THR A 230 3.62 2.12 23.74
N TRP A 231 3.17 2.37 22.50
CA TRP A 231 1.77 2.75 22.24
C TRP A 231 0.81 1.61 22.60
N LEU A 232 1.12 0.40 22.15
CA LEU A 232 0.28 -0.79 22.37
C LEU A 232 0.08 -1.03 23.87
N HIS A 233 1.14 -1.04 24.68
CA HIS A 233 1.08 -1.29 26.12
C HIS A 233 0.28 -0.19 26.84
N ILE A 234 0.46 1.10 26.52
CA ILE A 234 -0.30 2.19 27.18
C ILE A 234 -1.79 2.03 26.91
N VAL A 235 -2.16 1.62 25.69
CA VAL A 235 -3.55 1.47 25.32
C VAL A 235 -4.16 0.15 25.84
N GLU A 236 -3.37 -0.92 25.86
CA GLU A 236 -3.72 -2.20 26.47
C GLU A 236 -3.97 -2.04 27.98
N ASP A 237 -3.08 -1.33 28.68
CA ASP A 237 -3.23 -1.02 30.12
C ASP A 237 -4.55 -0.30 30.44
N LYS A 238 -5.04 0.54 29.50
CA LYS A 238 -6.29 1.28 29.68
C LYS A 238 -7.54 0.46 29.45
N TYR A 239 -7.53 -0.38 28.41
CA TYR A 239 -8.73 -1.13 27.99
C TYR A 239 -8.73 -2.59 28.47
N HIS A 240 -7.59 -3.08 28.99
CA HIS A 240 -7.37 -4.45 29.45
C HIS A 240 -7.58 -5.49 28.34
N VAL A 241 -7.39 -5.08 27.08
CA VAL A 241 -7.48 -5.93 25.89
C VAL A 241 -6.31 -5.60 24.96
N LYS A 242 -5.78 -6.59 24.27
CA LYS A 242 -4.71 -6.38 23.29
C LYS A 242 -5.22 -5.56 22.10
N PRO A 243 -4.60 -4.42 21.77
CA PRO A 243 -4.96 -3.66 20.58
C PRO A 243 -4.75 -4.48 19.30
N ILE A 244 -5.52 -4.20 18.28
CA ILE A 244 -5.33 -4.74 16.93
C ILE A 244 -4.24 -3.94 16.22
N ILE A 245 -3.32 -4.62 15.54
CA ILE A 245 -2.33 -3.97 14.68
C ILE A 245 -2.81 -4.07 13.23
N TYR A 246 -3.08 -2.90 12.59
CA TYR A 246 -3.26 -2.83 11.15
C TYR A 246 -1.94 -2.50 10.48
N THR A 247 -1.64 -3.23 9.42
CA THR A 247 -0.48 -2.97 8.57
C THR A 247 -0.55 -3.75 7.25
N TYR A 248 0.29 -3.36 6.29
CA TYR A 248 0.48 -4.15 5.07
C TYR A 248 1.24 -5.45 5.36
N TYR A 249 0.89 -6.51 4.65
CA TYR A 249 1.53 -7.82 4.74
C TYR A 249 3.06 -7.73 4.74
N LYS A 250 3.65 -7.07 3.73
CA LYS A 250 5.12 -6.94 3.64
C LYS A 250 5.73 -6.07 4.74
N PHE A 251 4.97 -5.11 5.26
CA PHE A 251 5.42 -4.27 6.37
C PHE A 251 5.51 -5.07 7.67
N LYS A 252 4.51 -5.94 7.93
CA LYS A 252 4.56 -6.88 9.05
C LYS A 252 5.82 -7.73 9.00
N GLU A 253 6.11 -8.35 7.85
CA GLU A 253 7.28 -9.22 7.70
C GLU A 253 8.60 -8.48 7.84
N SER A 254 8.68 -7.22 7.40
CA SER A 254 9.92 -6.46 7.38
C SER A 254 10.23 -5.71 8.67
N TYR A 255 9.20 -5.22 9.35
CA TYR A 255 9.38 -4.24 10.44
C TYR A 255 8.68 -4.60 11.75
N LEU A 256 7.67 -5.47 11.73
CA LEU A 256 6.97 -5.93 12.94
C LEU A 256 7.16 -7.45 13.12
N ASN A 257 8.37 -7.92 12.85
CA ASN A 257 8.73 -9.35 12.81
C ASN A 257 9.27 -9.90 14.13
N ALA A 258 9.40 -9.08 15.16
CA ALA A 258 9.79 -9.58 16.49
C ALA A 258 8.65 -10.43 17.09
N PRO A 259 8.96 -11.57 17.77
CA PRO A 259 7.95 -12.50 18.28
C PRO A 259 6.89 -11.87 19.18
N VAL A 260 7.22 -10.81 19.92
CA VAL A 260 6.28 -10.10 20.80
C VAL A 260 5.07 -9.54 20.06
N PHE A 261 5.20 -9.24 18.76
CA PHE A 261 4.09 -8.76 17.95
C PHE A 261 3.13 -9.87 17.53
N ASP A 262 3.52 -11.14 17.59
CA ASP A 262 2.66 -12.27 17.22
C ASP A 262 1.57 -12.54 18.29
N ASP A 263 1.70 -11.94 19.46
CA ASP A 263 0.70 -11.97 20.52
C ASP A 263 -0.49 -11.03 20.30
N TYR A 264 -0.39 -10.10 19.34
CA TYR A 264 -1.45 -9.13 19.05
C TYR A 264 -2.34 -9.60 17.90
N PRO A 265 -3.64 -9.28 17.92
CA PRO A 265 -4.50 -9.53 16.76
C PRO A 265 -4.11 -8.63 15.58
N TYR A 266 -4.10 -9.20 14.37
CA TYR A 266 -3.74 -8.50 13.15
C TYR A 266 -4.92 -8.20 12.25
N TRP A 267 -4.92 -6.98 11.68
CA TRP A 267 -5.69 -6.58 10.53
C TRP A 267 -4.71 -6.30 9.39
N ILE A 268 -4.65 -7.22 8.43
CA ILE A 268 -3.67 -7.22 7.35
C ILE A 268 -4.27 -6.59 6.09
N ALA A 269 -3.60 -5.58 5.53
CA ALA A 269 -3.90 -5.09 4.19
C ALA A 269 -3.12 -5.91 3.15
N HIS A 270 -3.86 -6.55 2.25
CA HIS A 270 -3.29 -7.31 1.14
C HIS A 270 -4.29 -7.31 -0.02
N TYR A 271 -4.11 -6.36 -0.93
CA TYR A 271 -5.08 -6.09 -1.99
C TYR A 271 -4.88 -6.98 -3.21
N TYR A 272 -5.96 -7.27 -3.93
CA TYR A 272 -5.98 -7.92 -5.24
C TYR A 272 -5.34 -9.31 -5.28
N VAL A 273 -5.40 -10.03 -4.17
CA VAL A 273 -4.96 -11.41 -4.04
C VAL A 273 -6.14 -12.31 -3.67
N ASP A 274 -6.06 -13.58 -4.05
CA ASP A 274 -7.15 -14.53 -3.77
C ASP A 274 -7.14 -15.02 -2.31
N LYS A 275 -5.99 -14.88 -1.62
CA LYS A 275 -5.79 -15.26 -0.22
C LYS A 275 -4.67 -14.45 0.41
N VAL A 276 -4.71 -14.32 1.72
CA VAL A 276 -3.61 -13.73 2.49
C VAL A 276 -2.40 -14.67 2.44
N GLU A 277 -1.27 -14.17 1.98
CA GLU A 277 -0.03 -14.94 1.90
C GLU A 277 0.72 -15.01 3.25
N TYR A 278 0.36 -14.13 4.19
CA TYR A 278 0.95 -14.13 5.55
C TYR A 278 0.65 -15.44 6.25
N LYS A 279 1.72 -16.11 6.73
CA LYS A 279 1.63 -17.45 7.35
C LYS A 279 1.33 -17.43 8.85
N GLY A 280 1.39 -16.26 9.49
CA GLY A 280 1.03 -16.08 10.89
C GLY A 280 -0.48 -15.94 11.10
N THR A 281 -0.88 -15.75 12.35
CA THR A 281 -2.29 -15.52 12.72
C THR A 281 -2.72 -14.13 12.31
N TRP A 282 -3.85 -14.04 11.63
CA TRP A 282 -4.50 -12.77 11.30
C TRP A 282 -6.01 -12.87 11.55
N HIS A 283 -6.62 -11.75 11.90
CA HIS A 283 -8.03 -11.69 12.30
C HIS A 283 -8.88 -10.96 11.27
N PHE A 284 -8.35 -9.88 10.70
CA PHE A 284 -9.04 -9.09 9.68
C PHE A 284 -8.14 -8.97 8.44
N TRP A 285 -8.78 -8.88 7.29
CA TRP A 285 -8.12 -8.68 6.01
C TRP A 285 -8.82 -7.59 5.22
N GLN A 286 -8.10 -6.49 4.96
CA GLN A 286 -8.51 -5.45 4.03
C GLN A 286 -8.08 -5.88 2.63
N HIS A 287 -9.04 -6.24 1.79
CA HIS A 287 -8.78 -6.93 0.53
C HIS A 287 -8.97 -6.05 -0.71
N THR A 288 -9.66 -4.91 -0.61
CA THR A 288 -9.84 -3.93 -1.69
C THR A 288 -10.04 -2.53 -1.14
N ASP A 289 -9.59 -1.54 -1.91
CA ASP A 289 -9.72 -0.10 -1.66
C ASP A 289 -10.68 0.59 -2.66
N VAL A 290 -11.36 -0.21 -3.51
CA VAL A 290 -12.27 0.28 -4.56
C VAL A 290 -13.71 -0.24 -4.41
N GLY A 291 -14.07 -0.68 -3.20
CA GLY A 291 -15.44 -1.12 -2.89
C GLY A 291 -16.45 0.02 -3.05
N GLN A 292 -17.70 -0.33 -3.35
CA GLN A 292 -18.80 0.62 -3.44
C GLN A 292 -20.01 0.07 -2.69
N LEU A 293 -20.62 0.88 -1.84
CA LEU A 293 -21.81 0.52 -1.07
C LEU A 293 -22.87 1.62 -1.12
N PRO A 294 -24.17 1.24 -1.09
CA PRO A 294 -25.24 2.20 -0.88
C PRO A 294 -25.00 3.03 0.39
N GLY A 295 -25.23 4.33 0.32
CA GLY A 295 -25.02 5.22 1.45
C GLY A 295 -23.66 5.88 1.55
N ILE A 296 -22.65 5.39 0.83
CA ILE A 296 -21.30 5.99 0.73
C ILE A 296 -21.08 6.55 -0.66
N LYS A 297 -20.55 7.77 -0.74
CA LYS A 297 -20.16 8.39 -2.01
C LYS A 297 -18.69 8.09 -2.31
N GLY A 298 -18.43 7.44 -3.47
CA GLY A 298 -17.08 7.06 -3.87
C GLY A 298 -16.68 5.68 -3.36
N TYR A 299 -15.39 5.47 -3.26
CA TYR A 299 -14.82 4.19 -2.85
C TYR A 299 -14.70 4.06 -1.33
N VAL A 300 -14.78 2.82 -0.88
CA VAL A 300 -14.61 2.42 0.52
C VAL A 300 -13.86 1.09 0.57
N ASP A 301 -13.02 0.94 1.58
CA ASP A 301 -12.24 -0.26 1.79
C ASP A 301 -13.11 -1.40 2.33
N PHE A 302 -13.00 -2.58 1.71
CA PHE A 302 -13.72 -3.77 2.18
C PHE A 302 -12.81 -4.68 2.98
N ASN A 303 -13.38 -5.19 4.04
CA ASN A 303 -12.73 -6.03 5.01
C ASN A 303 -13.51 -7.32 5.25
N ILE A 304 -12.78 -8.38 5.56
CA ILE A 304 -13.35 -9.62 6.09
C ILE A 304 -12.77 -9.89 7.46
N PHE A 305 -13.52 -10.64 8.27
CA PHE A 305 -13.04 -11.23 9.50
C PHE A 305 -12.81 -12.73 9.31
N ASN A 306 -11.65 -13.23 9.74
CA ASN A 306 -11.24 -14.62 9.62
C ASN A 306 -11.81 -15.48 10.75
N GLY A 307 -13.11 -15.70 10.71
CA GLY A 307 -13.80 -16.47 11.72
C GLY A 307 -15.32 -16.34 11.63
N SER A 308 -16.01 -16.96 12.57
CA SER A 308 -17.46 -16.87 12.69
C SER A 308 -17.90 -15.54 13.33
N PHE A 309 -19.18 -15.21 13.19
CA PHE A 309 -19.75 -14.04 13.88
C PHE A 309 -19.65 -14.15 15.41
N TYR A 310 -19.71 -15.37 15.94
CA TYR A 310 -19.47 -15.61 17.36
C TYR A 310 -18.04 -15.27 17.76
N ALA A 311 -17.05 -15.68 16.96
CA ALA A 311 -15.65 -15.34 17.20
C ALA A 311 -15.39 -13.82 17.11
N LEU A 312 -16.05 -13.11 16.17
CA LEU A 312 -15.96 -11.65 16.10
C LEU A 312 -16.53 -11.00 17.37
N LYS A 313 -17.67 -11.49 17.90
CA LYS A 313 -18.23 -11.00 19.17
C LYS A 313 -17.32 -11.27 20.36
N LYS A 314 -16.68 -12.45 20.41
CA LYS A 314 -15.71 -12.78 21.46
C LYS A 314 -14.48 -11.88 21.44
N LEU A 315 -14.12 -11.31 20.29
CA LEU A 315 -13.01 -10.36 20.21
C LEU A 315 -13.37 -8.98 20.77
N THR A 316 -14.65 -8.64 20.90
CA THR A 316 -15.07 -7.30 21.39
C THR A 316 -14.82 -7.11 22.89
N ILE A 317 -14.64 -5.88 23.30
CA ILE A 317 -14.47 -5.46 24.70
C ILE A 317 -15.66 -5.98 25.52
N GLY A 318 -15.41 -6.51 26.72
CA GLY A 318 -16.41 -7.06 27.63
C GLY A 318 -16.89 -8.48 27.30
N ASN A 319 -16.39 -9.12 26.21
CA ASN A 319 -16.77 -10.46 25.80
C ASN A 319 -15.59 -11.43 25.63
N GLN A 320 -14.43 -11.11 26.19
CA GLN A 320 -13.18 -11.87 25.98
C GLN A 320 -13.00 -13.05 26.98
N ASP A 321 -14.00 -13.39 27.78
CA ASP A 321 -13.97 -14.52 28.73
C ASP A 321 -14.17 -15.90 28.04
#